data_9f2377d9f234079eb2f7415a92d3130b
#
_entry.id   9f2377d9f234079eb2f7415a92d3130b
#
_cell.length_a   1.000
_cell.length_b   1.000
_cell.length_c   1.000
_cell.angle_alpha   90.00
_cell.angle_beta   90.00
_cell.angle_gamma   90.00
#
_symmetry.space_group_name_H-M   'P 1'
#
loop_
_entity.id
_entity.type
_entity.pdbx_description
1 polymer ?
#
loop_
_entity_poly.entity_id
_entity_poly.type
_entity_poly.pdbx_seq_one_letter_code
_entity_poly.pdbx_strand_id
1 'polypeptide(L)'
;MAAPATICFPTRRRFDYLAVALASVAPQARARGAELLVVEDDPHDARTAALAAGHGARYLAHGSVRGLNAARNSAIDAASAELICFLDDDVEAWPGWLDALLTGVARAPRHEVFGGPIRARLEGSRLRSCGREPLPVTTLDLGPEDADADFAWGANLTVTRAALARAGRFDERLDLYGDEEDWQRRLRAAGGRIRYVAQAGVDHRRTGADARLPGLCRAAFYRGRNSRRYDVRKGTQPAPQAELRTLAGCVWHSVRRRCGTGVVLTALTLGRLAETFDPAPAPPSATDPDYLSGRSGTLGRRAALAATLRDVKATAQALPSRPRLAVAARRAPRRRVHVVGVARTENARRVARLRRELERSRHAVALQLVAPAPGAGKWRNVNAALAAAPPGDADWLLVVDDDVVLPRGFLDRFVLLAETCRFELAQPAHAFASHAAWDVTRRRPGVLARRTRFVEIGPITALSRTAAAALLPFPDLQMGWGLDAHWSAIAAEHDWRVGVIDATPIRHLQPVAASYPRDAAIAEAEAFLDGRAYVTRDEAAEVLEQRRTL
;
A
#
# COMPACT_ATOMS: atom_id res chain seq x y z
N MET A 1 -22.35 24.14 27.64
CA MET A 1 -20.90 24.42 27.83
C MET A 1 -20.12 23.59 26.80
N ALA A 2 -19.02 24.11 26.25
CA ALA A 2 -18.17 23.34 25.38
C ALA A 2 -17.55 22.15 26.14
N ALA A 3 -17.34 21.02 25.46
CA ALA A 3 -16.69 19.86 26.05
C ALA A 3 -15.25 20.22 26.47
N PRO A 4 -14.76 19.74 27.63
CA PRO A 4 -13.41 20.06 28.10
C PRO A 4 -12.31 19.40 27.19
N ALA A 5 -12.62 18.29 26.55
CA ALA A 5 -11.77 17.59 25.63
C ALA A 5 -12.59 16.74 24.66
N THR A 6 -12.05 16.50 23.46
CA THR A 6 -12.49 15.44 22.55
C THR A 6 -11.46 14.32 22.58
N ILE A 7 -11.87 13.10 22.95
CA ILE A 7 -11.00 11.94 23.02
C ILE A 7 -11.24 11.08 21.79
N CYS A 8 -10.21 10.92 20.97
CA CYS A 8 -10.25 10.32 19.63
C CYS A 8 -9.55 8.97 19.60
N PHE A 9 -10.20 7.96 19.03
CA PHE A 9 -9.68 6.63 18.79
C PHE A 9 -9.61 6.36 17.29
N PRO A 10 -8.48 6.59 16.63
CA PRO A 10 -8.25 6.05 15.31
C PRO A 10 -8.17 4.51 15.40
N THR A 11 -8.93 3.79 14.56
CA THR A 11 -8.97 2.33 14.60
C THR A 11 -9.10 1.76 13.19
N ARG A 12 -8.73 0.46 13.03
CA ARG A 12 -8.91 -0.28 11.80
C ARG A 12 -9.01 -1.77 12.07
N ARG A 13 -10.23 -2.32 11.98
CA ARG A 13 -10.51 -3.78 12.16
C ARG A 13 -9.98 -4.36 13.47
N ARG A 14 -9.95 -3.58 14.57
CA ARG A 14 -9.39 -3.99 15.87
C ARG A 14 -10.44 -3.91 16.97
N PHE A 15 -11.63 -4.42 16.68
CA PHE A 15 -12.80 -4.37 17.54
C PHE A 15 -12.52 -4.74 19.02
N ASP A 16 -11.85 -5.87 19.27
CA ASP A 16 -11.64 -6.38 20.63
C ASP A 16 -10.67 -5.50 21.45
N TYR A 17 -9.73 -4.84 20.78
CA TYR A 17 -8.86 -3.84 21.40
C TYR A 17 -9.64 -2.56 21.73
N LEU A 18 -10.34 -2.03 20.73
CA LEU A 18 -11.14 -0.82 20.88
C LEU A 18 -12.19 -0.94 21.98
N ALA A 19 -12.80 -2.13 22.15
CA ALA A 19 -13.78 -2.36 23.21
C ALA A 19 -13.21 -2.11 24.61
N VAL A 20 -11.96 -2.53 24.87
CA VAL A 20 -11.29 -2.29 26.14
C VAL A 20 -10.87 -0.82 26.28
N ALA A 21 -10.36 -0.21 25.22
CA ALA A 21 -9.98 1.20 25.23
C ALA A 21 -11.18 2.09 25.57
N LEU A 22 -12.32 1.89 24.88
CA LEU A 22 -13.56 2.63 25.17
C LEU A 22 -14.08 2.35 26.58
N ALA A 23 -14.06 1.09 27.04
CA ALA A 23 -14.52 0.75 28.39
C ALA A 23 -13.70 1.45 29.47
N SER A 24 -12.40 1.65 29.28
CA SER A 24 -11.52 2.34 30.25
C SER A 24 -11.71 3.86 30.28
N VAL A 25 -12.12 4.47 29.15
CA VAL A 25 -12.19 5.92 28.97
C VAL A 25 -13.62 6.46 29.11
N ALA A 26 -14.64 5.73 28.61
CA ALA A 26 -16.01 6.24 28.56
C ALA A 26 -16.59 6.65 29.93
N PRO A 27 -16.35 5.94 31.05
CA PRO A 27 -16.78 6.40 32.36
C PRO A 27 -16.16 7.74 32.76
N GLN A 28 -14.87 7.92 32.49
CA GLN A 28 -14.13 9.16 32.80
C GLN A 28 -14.61 10.34 31.93
N ALA A 29 -14.81 10.09 30.62
CA ALA A 29 -15.34 11.07 29.68
C ALA A 29 -16.75 11.55 30.10
N ARG A 30 -17.63 10.61 30.44
CA ARG A 30 -18.99 10.91 30.91
C ARG A 30 -18.98 11.74 32.18
N ALA A 31 -18.12 11.41 33.15
CA ALA A 31 -18.01 12.13 34.41
C ALA A 31 -17.58 13.60 34.22
N ARG A 32 -16.80 13.88 33.16
CA ARG A 32 -16.30 15.23 32.85
C ARG A 32 -17.02 15.93 31.71
N GLY A 33 -18.00 15.29 31.08
CA GLY A 33 -18.69 15.84 29.90
C GLY A 33 -17.75 15.96 28.67
N ALA A 34 -16.73 15.11 28.56
CA ALA A 34 -15.84 15.06 27.42
C ALA A 34 -16.48 14.32 26.25
N GLU A 35 -16.18 14.73 25.02
CA GLU A 35 -16.61 14.07 23.78
C GLU A 35 -15.78 12.84 23.51
N LEU A 36 -16.42 11.76 23.03
CA LEU A 36 -15.75 10.58 22.51
C LEU A 36 -15.96 10.48 20.99
N LEU A 37 -14.91 10.18 20.26
CA LEU A 37 -14.91 10.05 18.80
C LEU A 37 -14.11 8.82 18.36
N VAL A 38 -14.73 7.93 17.60
CA VAL A 38 -14.09 6.79 16.96
C VAL A 38 -13.98 7.07 15.46
N VAL A 39 -12.78 6.97 14.90
CA VAL A 39 -12.53 7.12 13.45
C VAL A 39 -12.02 5.80 12.91
N GLU A 40 -12.87 5.10 12.15
CA GLU A 40 -12.54 3.86 11.46
C GLU A 40 -11.82 4.18 10.13
N ASP A 41 -10.57 3.76 10.00
CA ASP A 41 -9.80 3.89 8.75
C ASP A 41 -10.08 2.71 7.80
N ASP A 42 -11.36 2.46 7.53
CA ASP A 42 -11.88 1.42 6.64
C ASP A 42 -13.34 1.79 6.25
N PRO A 43 -13.97 1.11 5.27
CA PRO A 43 -15.42 1.23 5.08
C PRO A 43 -16.20 0.97 6.36
N HIS A 44 -17.38 1.55 6.44
CA HIS A 44 -18.28 1.45 7.60
C HIS A 44 -18.45 0.02 8.10
N ASP A 45 -18.15 -0.20 9.40
CA ASP A 45 -18.39 -1.47 10.10
C ASP A 45 -19.49 -1.29 11.15
N ALA A 46 -20.64 -1.95 10.93
CA ALA A 46 -21.80 -1.86 11.82
C ALA A 46 -21.49 -2.35 13.25
N ARG A 47 -20.57 -3.30 13.42
CA ARG A 47 -20.17 -3.81 14.74
C ARG A 47 -19.37 -2.76 15.51
N THR A 48 -18.41 -2.10 14.85
CA THR A 48 -17.63 -1.02 15.45
C THR A 48 -18.50 0.21 15.74
N ALA A 49 -19.43 0.55 14.83
CA ALA A 49 -20.38 1.64 15.05
C ALA A 49 -21.30 1.39 16.26
N ALA A 50 -21.82 0.17 16.42
CA ALA A 50 -22.64 -0.21 17.57
C ALA A 50 -21.86 -0.16 18.89
N LEU A 51 -20.59 -0.61 18.88
CA LEU A 51 -19.70 -0.50 20.04
C LEU A 51 -19.48 0.97 20.44
N ALA A 52 -19.16 1.84 19.49
CA ALA A 52 -18.97 3.27 19.72
C ALA A 52 -20.22 3.90 20.33
N ALA A 53 -21.40 3.63 19.74
CA ALA A 53 -22.69 4.13 20.24
C ALA A 53 -23.00 3.63 21.67
N GLY A 54 -22.70 2.37 21.99
CA GLY A 54 -22.87 1.78 23.31
C GLY A 54 -22.05 2.48 24.39
N HIS A 55 -20.94 3.11 24.04
CA HIS A 55 -20.09 3.91 24.92
C HIS A 55 -20.37 5.42 24.84
N GLY A 56 -21.35 5.85 24.02
CA GLY A 56 -21.67 7.27 23.81
C GLY A 56 -20.67 8.02 22.94
N ALA A 57 -19.91 7.29 22.13
CA ALA A 57 -18.95 7.86 21.17
C ALA A 57 -19.60 8.13 19.82
N ARG A 58 -19.26 9.24 19.19
CA ARG A 58 -19.53 9.47 17.77
C ARG A 58 -18.67 8.55 16.93
N TYR A 59 -19.21 8.07 15.83
CA TYR A 59 -18.51 7.20 14.90
C TYR A 59 -18.38 7.84 13.53
N LEU A 60 -17.17 7.80 12.98
CA LEU A 60 -16.81 8.23 11.63
C LEU A 60 -16.12 7.07 10.93
N ALA A 61 -16.44 6.82 9.66
CA ALA A 61 -15.73 5.84 8.84
C ALA A 61 -15.24 6.48 7.55
N HIS A 62 -14.04 6.09 7.12
CA HIS A 62 -13.57 6.39 5.78
C HIS A 62 -14.22 5.43 4.77
N GLY A 63 -14.41 5.86 3.52
CA GLY A 63 -14.89 4.97 2.45
C GLY A 63 -13.83 3.95 2.01
N SER A 64 -12.57 4.23 2.31
CA SER A 64 -11.39 3.40 1.99
C SER A 64 -10.29 3.62 3.04
N VAL A 65 -9.25 2.79 3.00
CA VAL A 65 -8.09 2.92 3.89
C VAL A 65 -7.22 4.10 3.45
N ARG A 66 -7.05 5.08 4.33
CA ARG A 66 -6.29 6.31 4.09
C ARG A 66 -5.04 6.44 4.96
N GLY A 67 -4.93 5.65 6.03
CA GLY A 67 -3.81 5.66 6.97
C GLY A 67 -4.10 6.40 8.28
N LEU A 68 -3.25 6.12 9.28
CA LEU A 68 -3.42 6.64 10.65
C LEU A 68 -3.48 8.16 10.72
N ASN A 69 -2.63 8.86 9.97
CA ASN A 69 -2.62 10.33 9.97
C ASN A 69 -3.85 10.93 9.30
N ALA A 70 -4.42 10.28 8.28
CA ALA A 70 -5.70 10.68 7.72
C ALA A 70 -6.83 10.53 8.75
N ALA A 71 -6.83 9.43 9.53
CA ALA A 71 -7.81 9.26 10.61
C ALA A 71 -7.65 10.31 11.72
N ARG A 72 -6.40 10.64 12.11
CA ARG A 72 -6.14 11.75 13.05
C ARG A 72 -6.62 13.10 12.50
N ASN A 73 -6.35 13.38 11.22
CA ASN A 73 -6.81 14.62 10.59
C ASN A 73 -8.33 14.70 10.51
N SER A 74 -9.02 13.61 10.18
CA SER A 74 -10.49 13.56 10.22
C SER A 74 -11.03 13.73 11.65
N ALA A 75 -10.34 13.19 12.65
CA ALA A 75 -10.69 13.43 14.06
C ALA A 75 -10.53 14.91 14.45
N ILE A 76 -9.48 15.60 13.99
CA ILE A 76 -9.28 17.05 14.23
C ILE A 76 -10.44 17.86 13.64
N ASP A 77 -10.87 17.51 12.42
CA ASP A 77 -11.99 18.21 11.76
C ASP A 77 -13.32 17.99 12.48
N ALA A 78 -13.53 16.78 13.00
CA ALA A 78 -14.78 16.41 13.68
C ALA A 78 -14.82 16.79 15.17
N ALA A 79 -13.67 17.01 15.81
CA ALA A 79 -13.59 17.34 17.23
C ALA A 79 -14.25 18.69 17.54
N SER A 80 -15.04 18.74 18.63
CA SER A 80 -15.71 19.97 19.07
C SER A 80 -14.91 20.77 20.11
N ALA A 81 -14.00 20.13 20.85
CA ALA A 81 -13.26 20.74 21.94
C ALA A 81 -11.96 21.44 21.49
N GLU A 82 -11.46 22.33 22.36
CA GLU A 82 -10.15 22.97 22.20
C GLU A 82 -8.99 21.99 22.43
N LEU A 83 -9.20 21.00 23.31
CA LEU A 83 -8.23 19.97 23.65
C LEU A 83 -8.61 18.67 22.95
N ILE A 84 -7.72 18.12 22.13
CA ILE A 84 -7.92 16.90 21.35
C ILE A 84 -6.94 15.84 21.85
N CYS A 85 -7.48 14.74 22.39
CA CYS A 85 -6.70 13.64 22.93
C CYS A 85 -6.74 12.44 21.95
N PHE A 86 -5.62 12.05 21.41
CA PHE A 86 -5.47 10.83 20.63
C PHE A 86 -5.05 9.69 21.55
N LEU A 87 -5.79 8.60 21.50
CA LEU A 87 -5.47 7.34 22.12
C LEU A 87 -5.49 6.24 21.07
N ASP A 88 -4.47 5.37 21.05
CA ASP A 88 -4.52 4.19 20.18
C ASP A 88 -5.64 3.24 20.64
N ASP A 89 -6.17 2.46 19.73
CA ASP A 89 -7.25 1.50 20.00
C ASP A 89 -6.83 0.33 20.91
N ASP A 90 -5.52 0.12 21.13
CA ASP A 90 -4.96 -0.94 21.96
C ASP A 90 -4.41 -0.47 23.31
N VAL A 91 -4.89 0.67 23.80
CA VAL A 91 -4.57 1.15 25.14
C VAL A 91 -5.68 0.89 26.15
N GLU A 92 -5.32 0.84 27.41
CA GLU A 92 -6.22 0.88 28.56
C GLU A 92 -5.81 2.06 29.45
N ALA A 93 -6.66 3.09 29.54
CA ALA A 93 -6.36 4.28 30.32
C ALA A 93 -6.43 3.97 31.83
N TRP A 94 -5.48 4.53 32.59
CA TRP A 94 -5.49 4.35 34.03
C TRP A 94 -6.71 5.04 34.68
N PRO A 95 -7.19 4.54 35.80
CA PRO A 95 -8.21 5.25 36.58
C PRO A 95 -7.75 6.67 36.88
N GLY A 96 -8.61 7.67 36.59
CA GLY A 96 -8.28 9.09 36.78
C GLY A 96 -7.39 9.72 35.70
N TRP A 97 -7.12 8.99 34.59
CA TRP A 97 -6.30 9.49 33.45
C TRP A 97 -6.77 10.85 32.94
N LEU A 98 -8.09 11.03 32.71
CA LEU A 98 -8.62 12.29 32.18
C LEU A 98 -8.52 13.43 33.21
N ASP A 99 -8.73 13.15 34.47
CA ASP A 99 -8.62 14.15 35.55
C ASP A 99 -7.19 14.64 35.72
N ALA A 100 -6.24 13.70 35.68
CA ALA A 100 -4.83 14.01 35.75
C ALA A 100 -4.39 14.84 34.53
N LEU A 101 -4.83 14.45 33.32
CA LEU A 101 -4.53 15.19 32.10
C LEU A 101 -5.06 16.63 32.15
N LEU A 102 -6.36 16.82 32.47
CA LEU A 102 -6.97 18.16 32.54
C LEU A 102 -6.30 19.04 33.62
N THR A 103 -5.91 18.43 34.74
CA THR A 103 -5.16 19.12 35.80
C THR A 103 -3.77 19.52 35.30
N GLY A 104 -3.05 18.62 34.60
CA GLY A 104 -1.73 18.88 34.00
C GLY A 104 -1.78 20.01 32.97
N VAL A 105 -2.82 20.03 32.13
CA VAL A 105 -3.06 21.10 31.16
C VAL A 105 -3.26 22.45 31.87
N ALA A 106 -4.09 22.49 32.87
CA ALA A 106 -4.38 23.72 33.64
C ALA A 106 -3.10 24.27 34.35
N ARG A 107 -2.24 23.39 34.84
CA ARG A 107 -0.97 23.75 35.50
C ARG A 107 0.13 24.19 34.54
N ALA A 108 0.04 23.84 33.26
CA ALA A 108 1.07 24.12 32.27
C ALA A 108 0.55 24.94 31.06
N PRO A 109 0.01 26.15 31.26
CA PRO A 109 -0.67 26.91 30.20
C PRO A 109 0.23 27.38 29.04
N ARG A 110 1.56 27.22 29.19
CA ARG A 110 2.54 27.54 28.13
C ARG A 110 2.86 26.34 27.24
N HIS A 111 2.28 25.16 27.54
CA HIS A 111 2.46 23.96 26.77
C HIS A 111 1.25 23.72 25.87
N GLU A 112 1.49 23.19 24.71
CA GLU A 112 0.47 22.99 23.67
C GLU A 112 0.25 21.52 23.35
N VAL A 113 1.17 20.66 23.80
CA VAL A 113 1.08 19.20 23.68
C VAL A 113 1.33 18.55 25.02
N PHE A 114 0.58 17.50 25.29
CA PHE A 114 0.63 16.75 26.54
C PHE A 114 0.67 15.26 26.23
N GLY A 115 1.39 14.51 27.06
CA GLY A 115 1.41 13.05 27.06
C GLY A 115 1.63 12.55 28.49
N GLY A 116 1.60 11.27 28.67
CA GLY A 116 1.84 10.66 29.97
C GLY A 116 2.52 9.31 29.84
N PRO A 117 2.69 8.57 30.96
CA PRO A 117 3.27 7.25 30.96
C PRO A 117 2.55 6.30 29.98
N ILE A 118 3.34 5.47 29.29
CA ILE A 118 2.86 4.38 28.45
C ILE A 118 3.58 3.12 28.92
N ARG A 119 2.86 2.19 29.52
CA ARG A 119 3.38 0.95 30.04
C ARG A 119 3.02 -0.21 29.11
N ALA A 120 4.00 -0.96 28.62
CA ALA A 120 3.75 -2.13 27.82
C ALA A 120 3.12 -3.27 28.65
N ARG A 121 2.03 -3.86 28.13
CA ARG A 121 1.33 -4.98 28.75
C ARG A 121 1.11 -6.09 27.73
N LEU A 122 1.90 -7.18 27.85
CA LEU A 122 1.81 -8.36 27.00
C LEU A 122 0.97 -9.43 27.69
N GLU A 123 -0.31 -9.52 27.35
CA GLU A 123 -1.28 -10.40 28.01
C GLU A 123 -1.11 -11.85 27.54
N GLY A 124 -0.95 -12.78 28.51
CA GLY A 124 -0.73 -14.19 28.23
C GLY A 124 0.57 -14.51 27.49
N SER A 125 1.48 -13.56 27.38
CA SER A 125 2.77 -13.76 26.73
C SER A 125 3.70 -14.58 27.62
N ARG A 126 4.42 -15.51 26.98
CA ARG A 126 5.55 -16.25 27.60
C ARG A 126 6.88 -15.74 27.10
N LEU A 127 6.95 -14.47 26.68
CA LEU A 127 8.19 -13.88 26.19
C LEU A 127 9.23 -13.79 27.30
N ARG A 128 10.34 -14.50 27.15
CA ARG A 128 11.46 -14.40 28.07
C ARG A 128 12.26 -13.14 27.76
N SER A 129 12.23 -12.15 28.65
CA SER A 129 13.08 -10.97 28.60
C SER A 129 14.24 -11.11 29.59
N CYS A 130 15.41 -10.59 29.22
CA CYS A 130 16.57 -10.52 30.12
C CYS A 130 16.67 -9.21 30.93
N GLY A 131 15.73 -8.29 30.70
CA GLY A 131 15.66 -6.99 31.39
C GLY A 131 16.64 -5.92 30.88
N ARG A 132 17.55 -6.24 29.94
CA ARG A 132 18.50 -5.26 29.38
C ARG A 132 17.87 -4.32 28.35
N GLU A 133 16.91 -4.81 27.61
CA GLU A 133 16.27 -4.08 26.54
C GLU A 133 14.78 -3.91 26.88
N PRO A 134 14.19 -2.78 26.57
CA PRO A 134 12.76 -2.55 26.79
C PRO A 134 11.94 -3.55 25.96
N LEU A 135 10.70 -3.76 26.37
CA LEU A 135 9.75 -4.53 25.57
C LEU A 135 9.58 -3.89 24.19
N PRO A 136 9.41 -4.69 23.13
CA PRO A 136 9.32 -4.20 21.75
C PRO A 136 7.94 -3.60 21.43
N VAL A 137 7.37 -2.88 22.36
CA VAL A 137 6.10 -2.17 22.29
C VAL A 137 6.38 -0.73 22.71
N THR A 138 5.64 0.24 22.17
CA THR A 138 5.84 1.65 22.52
C THR A 138 5.63 1.86 24.02
N THR A 139 6.64 2.44 24.67
CA THR A 139 6.64 2.78 26.09
C THR A 139 7.16 4.19 26.29
N LEU A 140 6.70 4.85 27.35
CA LEU A 140 7.21 6.14 27.81
C LEU A 140 7.11 6.17 29.33
N ASP A 141 8.25 6.47 29.98
CA ASP A 141 8.29 6.72 31.42
C ASP A 141 9.40 7.75 31.66
N LEU A 142 9.02 8.96 32.07
CA LEU A 142 9.95 10.04 32.42
C LEU A 142 10.01 10.26 33.94
N GLY A 143 9.47 9.32 34.72
CA GLY A 143 9.47 9.36 36.17
C GLY A 143 8.12 9.76 36.78
N PRO A 144 8.08 9.89 38.11
CA PRO A 144 6.83 10.07 38.86
C PRO A 144 6.32 11.52 38.89
N GLU A 145 7.08 12.46 38.35
CA GLU A 145 6.75 13.88 38.36
C GLU A 145 6.47 14.44 36.97
N ASP A 146 5.63 15.46 36.92
CA ASP A 146 5.36 16.19 35.68
C ASP A 146 6.65 16.89 35.19
N ALA A 147 6.98 16.74 33.90
CA ALA A 147 8.20 17.27 33.32
C ALA A 147 8.01 17.83 31.91
N ASP A 148 8.90 18.71 31.48
CA ASP A 148 9.01 19.07 30.07
C ASP A 148 9.53 17.85 29.30
N ALA A 149 8.98 17.59 28.12
CA ALA A 149 9.32 16.43 27.30
C ALA A 149 9.75 16.84 25.89
N ASP A 150 10.56 16.00 25.28
CA ASP A 150 10.92 16.19 23.89
C ASP A 150 9.84 15.71 22.92
N PHE A 151 9.14 14.64 23.30
CA PHE A 151 8.08 14.02 22.51
C PHE A 151 7.03 13.37 23.42
N ALA A 152 5.78 13.30 22.91
CA ALA A 152 4.73 12.42 23.40
C ALA A 152 4.41 11.40 22.28
N TRP A 153 4.04 10.18 22.66
CA TRP A 153 3.78 9.13 21.66
C TRP A 153 2.29 9.02 21.36
N GLY A 154 1.95 8.67 20.12
CA GLY A 154 0.59 8.60 19.59
C GLY A 154 -0.39 7.77 20.41
N ALA A 155 0.10 6.79 21.15
CA ALA A 155 -0.72 5.98 22.05
C ALA A 155 -1.29 6.76 23.24
N ASN A 156 -0.73 7.96 23.56
CA ASN A 156 -1.21 8.86 24.62
C ASN A 156 -0.77 10.30 24.29
N LEU A 157 -1.37 10.87 23.26
CA LEU A 157 -1.01 12.18 22.70
C LEU A 157 -2.19 13.15 22.81
N THR A 158 -2.01 14.26 23.48
CA THR A 158 -3.00 15.32 23.57
C THR A 158 -2.45 16.62 22.98
N VAL A 159 -3.23 17.27 22.14
CA VAL A 159 -2.85 18.50 21.44
C VAL A 159 -3.91 19.58 21.62
N THR A 160 -3.50 20.84 21.68
CA THR A 160 -4.40 21.98 21.63
C THR A 160 -4.65 22.43 20.19
N ARG A 161 -5.74 23.13 19.92
CA ARG A 161 -5.94 23.76 18.61
C ARG A 161 -4.86 24.80 18.29
N ALA A 162 -4.29 25.44 19.30
CA ALA A 162 -3.15 26.34 19.13
C ALA A 162 -1.92 25.60 18.60
N ALA A 163 -1.65 24.36 19.08
CA ALA A 163 -0.59 23.53 18.54
C ALA A 163 -0.82 23.19 17.05
N LEU A 164 -2.07 22.87 16.70
CA LEU A 164 -2.44 22.56 15.31
C LEU A 164 -2.32 23.80 14.41
N ALA A 165 -2.72 24.98 14.89
CA ALA A 165 -2.54 26.22 14.16
C ALA A 165 -1.05 26.54 13.90
N ARG A 166 -0.18 26.21 14.86
CA ARG A 166 1.27 26.42 14.79
C ARG A 166 2.00 25.41 13.90
N ALA A 167 1.71 24.13 14.04
CA ALA A 167 2.43 23.03 13.37
C ALA A 167 1.73 22.54 12.10
N GLY A 168 0.46 22.93 11.87
CA GLY A 168 -0.37 22.39 10.79
C GLY A 168 -0.89 20.98 11.10
N ARG A 169 -1.40 20.31 10.08
CA ARG A 169 -1.96 18.95 10.16
C ARG A 169 -0.88 17.88 10.19
N PHE A 170 -1.25 16.66 10.56
CA PHE A 170 -0.39 15.48 10.39
C PHE A 170 -0.15 15.22 8.89
N ASP A 171 1.09 14.81 8.54
CA ASP A 171 1.44 14.47 7.15
C ASP A 171 0.92 13.07 6.81
N GLU A 172 -0.11 12.99 5.97
CA GLU A 172 -0.77 11.73 5.56
C GLU A 172 0.15 10.81 4.72
N ARG A 173 1.30 11.32 4.25
CA ARG A 173 2.32 10.51 3.56
C ARG A 173 3.17 9.67 4.52
N LEU A 174 3.08 9.92 5.83
CA LEU A 174 3.74 9.13 6.87
C LEU A 174 2.79 8.10 7.42
N ASP A 175 3.15 6.82 7.29
CA ASP A 175 2.36 5.69 7.75
C ASP A 175 3.08 4.94 8.86
N LEU A 176 2.43 4.79 10.01
CA LEU A 176 2.77 3.93 11.16
C LEU A 176 4.14 4.16 11.84
N TYR A 177 4.95 5.14 11.45
CA TYR A 177 6.19 5.47 12.17
C TYR A 177 6.73 6.85 11.79
N GLY A 178 7.11 7.61 12.78
CA GLY A 178 7.63 8.96 12.61
C GLY A 178 6.55 10.01 12.32
N ASP A 179 5.30 9.60 12.28
CA ASP A 179 4.12 10.41 12.02
C ASP A 179 3.92 11.49 13.09
N GLU A 180 3.81 11.11 14.37
CA GLU A 180 3.75 12.05 15.49
C GLU A 180 5.10 12.74 15.75
N GLU A 181 6.22 12.07 15.50
CA GLU A 181 7.55 12.69 15.67
C GLU A 181 7.74 13.84 14.66
N ASP A 182 7.39 13.65 13.39
CA ASP A 182 7.49 14.69 12.36
C ASP A 182 6.66 15.92 12.74
N TRP A 183 5.41 15.69 13.16
CA TRP A 183 4.50 16.74 13.56
C TRP A 183 5.03 17.51 14.77
N GLN A 184 5.50 16.82 15.80
CA GLN A 184 6.04 17.44 17.01
C GLN A 184 7.38 18.15 16.74
N ARG A 185 8.19 17.67 15.80
CA ARG A 185 9.40 18.39 15.36
C ARG A 185 9.06 19.73 14.71
N ARG A 186 8.02 19.77 13.87
CA ARG A 186 7.53 21.03 13.29
C ARG A 186 7.00 21.97 14.37
N LEU A 187 6.24 21.46 15.34
CA LEU A 187 5.76 22.23 16.49
C LEU A 187 6.91 22.85 17.28
N ARG A 188 7.91 22.03 17.65
CA ARG A 188 9.07 22.51 18.44
C ARG A 188 9.91 23.51 17.67
N ALA A 189 10.12 23.31 16.39
CA ALA A 189 10.81 24.26 15.52
C ALA A 189 10.09 25.62 15.46
N ALA A 190 8.77 25.63 15.62
CA ALA A 190 7.96 26.83 15.73
C ALA A 190 7.81 27.36 17.18
N GLY A 191 8.59 26.85 18.14
CA GLY A 191 8.62 27.30 19.55
C GLY A 191 7.57 26.67 20.45
N GLY A 192 6.83 25.66 19.99
CA GLY A 192 5.84 24.93 20.80
C GLY A 192 6.52 24.05 21.86
N ARG A 193 5.78 23.74 22.94
CA ARG A 193 6.27 23.01 24.11
C ARG A 193 5.43 21.78 24.39
N ILE A 194 6.07 20.73 24.89
CA ILE A 194 5.48 19.44 25.22
C ILE A 194 5.62 19.17 26.70
N ARG A 195 4.55 18.72 27.34
CA ARG A 195 4.51 18.40 28.78
C ARG A 195 4.20 16.93 28.99
N TYR A 196 4.99 16.26 29.79
CA TYR A 196 4.72 14.94 30.35
C TYR A 196 3.90 15.12 31.64
N VAL A 197 2.75 14.45 31.74
CA VAL A 197 1.86 14.46 32.90
C VAL A 197 1.92 13.08 33.54
N ALA A 198 2.66 12.96 34.65
CA ALA A 198 3.05 11.70 35.25
C ALA A 198 1.89 10.80 35.71
N GLN A 199 0.73 11.36 36.03
CA GLN A 199 -0.45 10.61 36.48
C GLN A 199 -1.44 10.28 35.33
N ALA A 200 -1.22 10.83 34.12
CA ALA A 200 -2.08 10.57 32.95
C ALA A 200 -1.56 9.39 32.12
N GLY A 201 -1.48 8.22 32.75
CA GLY A 201 -0.85 7.03 32.13
C GLY A 201 -1.84 6.09 31.45
N VAL A 202 -1.30 5.29 30.52
CA VAL A 202 -2.02 4.22 29.84
C VAL A 202 -1.22 2.92 29.80
N ASP A 203 -1.90 1.78 29.77
CA ASP A 203 -1.31 0.49 29.46
C ASP A 203 -1.48 0.22 27.95
N HIS A 204 -0.37 0.07 27.23
CA HIS A 204 -0.35 -0.29 25.82
C HIS A 204 -0.33 -1.81 25.69
N ARG A 205 -1.45 -2.37 25.27
CA ARG A 205 -1.76 -3.78 25.34
C ARG A 205 -1.38 -4.54 24.07
N ARG A 206 -0.97 -5.79 24.26
CA ARG A 206 -0.91 -6.80 23.20
C ARG A 206 -1.50 -8.09 23.74
N THR A 207 -2.44 -8.67 22.99
CA THR A 207 -3.18 -9.86 23.43
C THR A 207 -3.08 -10.99 22.40
N GLY A 208 -3.41 -12.20 22.77
CA GLY A 208 -3.52 -13.33 21.88
C GLY A 208 -2.30 -13.57 20.98
N ALA A 209 -2.49 -13.58 19.67
CA ALA A 209 -1.44 -13.80 18.68
C ALA A 209 -0.42 -12.63 18.64
N ASP A 210 -0.85 -11.41 18.91
CA ASP A 210 -0.01 -10.20 18.87
C ASP A 210 0.97 -10.13 20.06
N ALA A 211 0.64 -10.76 21.19
CA ALA A 211 1.52 -10.89 22.36
C ALA A 211 2.54 -12.01 22.24
N ARG A 212 2.39 -12.90 21.25
CA ARG A 212 3.30 -14.04 21.04
C ARG A 212 4.52 -13.62 20.22
N LEU A 213 5.64 -14.33 20.39
CA LEU A 213 6.89 -14.03 19.70
C LEU A 213 6.77 -13.86 18.18
N PRO A 214 6.03 -14.70 17.41
CA PRO A 214 5.87 -14.49 15.97
C PRO A 214 5.12 -13.20 15.62
N GLY A 215 4.07 -12.84 16.38
CA GLY A 215 3.33 -11.59 16.22
C GLY A 215 4.20 -10.36 16.48
N LEU A 216 4.92 -10.37 17.60
CA LEU A 216 5.87 -9.32 17.97
C LEU A 216 6.99 -9.16 16.93
N CYS A 217 7.54 -10.27 16.41
CA CYS A 217 8.55 -10.23 15.36
C CYS A 217 8.01 -9.65 14.06
N ARG A 218 6.78 -10.00 13.67
CA ARG A 218 6.13 -9.44 12.49
C ARG A 218 5.93 -7.93 12.63
N ALA A 219 5.38 -7.49 13.74
CA ALA A 219 5.19 -6.06 14.03
C ALA A 219 6.52 -5.30 14.05
N ALA A 220 7.54 -5.86 14.70
CA ALA A 220 8.88 -5.28 14.75
C ALA A 220 9.54 -5.17 13.37
N PHE A 221 9.38 -6.19 12.51
CA PHE A 221 9.91 -6.15 11.14
C PHE A 221 9.31 -4.99 10.33
N TYR A 222 7.97 -4.82 10.35
CA TYR A 222 7.32 -3.70 9.66
C TYR A 222 7.70 -2.34 10.28
N ARG A 223 7.78 -2.26 11.61
CA ARG A 223 8.28 -1.07 12.29
C ARG A 223 9.71 -0.73 11.83
N GLY A 224 10.58 -1.72 11.72
CA GLY A 224 11.94 -1.54 11.21
C GLY A 224 11.99 -0.96 9.80
N ARG A 225 11.14 -1.45 8.90
CA ARG A 225 11.01 -0.89 7.54
C ARG A 225 10.60 0.58 7.58
N ASN A 226 9.54 0.91 8.30
CA ASN A 226 9.01 2.27 8.40
C ASN A 226 9.99 3.22 9.09
N SER A 227 10.64 2.79 10.17
CA SER A 227 11.71 3.52 10.85
C SER A 227 12.86 3.87 9.89
N ARG A 228 13.29 2.93 9.04
CA ARG A 228 14.33 3.19 8.05
C ARG A 228 13.89 4.24 7.01
N ARG A 229 12.64 4.18 6.53
CA ARG A 229 12.09 5.19 5.61
C ARG A 229 12.12 6.58 6.22
N TYR A 230 11.70 6.67 7.47
CA TYR A 230 11.69 7.95 8.20
C TYR A 230 13.10 8.49 8.43
N ASP A 231 14.06 7.62 8.77
CA ASP A 231 15.48 8.02 8.90
C ASP A 231 16.05 8.53 7.57
N VAL A 232 15.72 7.90 6.44
CA VAL A 232 16.09 8.39 5.10
C VAL A 232 15.50 9.77 4.85
N ARG A 233 14.22 9.98 5.20
CA ARG A 233 13.56 11.28 5.05
C ARG A 233 14.23 12.37 5.89
N LYS A 234 14.68 12.04 7.10
CA LYS A 234 15.43 12.97 7.97
C LYS A 234 16.88 13.18 7.56
N GLY A 235 17.43 12.38 6.66
CA GLY A 235 18.87 12.38 6.35
C GLY A 235 19.75 11.80 7.46
N THR A 236 19.17 11.05 8.41
CA THR A 236 19.87 10.50 9.59
C THR A 236 20.04 8.98 9.54
N GLN A 237 19.83 8.37 8.37
CA GLN A 237 19.89 6.92 8.23
C GLN A 237 21.31 6.37 8.51
N PRO A 238 21.45 5.34 9.36
CA PRO A 238 22.71 4.66 9.56
C PRO A 238 23.25 4.01 8.28
N ALA A 239 24.57 3.91 8.15
CA ALA A 239 25.19 3.17 7.06
C ALA A 239 24.80 1.68 7.12
N PRO A 240 24.69 0.98 5.97
CA PRO A 240 24.33 -0.45 5.96
C PRO A 240 25.23 -1.34 6.82
N GLN A 241 26.51 -1.02 6.92
CA GLN A 241 27.46 -1.74 7.78
C GLN A 241 27.12 -1.59 9.28
N ALA A 242 26.64 -0.41 9.70
CA ALA A 242 26.20 -0.18 11.08
C ALA A 242 24.94 -1.02 11.39
N GLU A 243 23.97 -1.08 10.46
CA GLU A 243 22.79 -1.94 10.60
C GLU A 243 23.17 -3.43 10.69
N LEU A 244 24.15 -3.89 9.89
CA LEU A 244 24.63 -5.28 9.96
C LEU A 244 25.33 -5.58 11.29
N ARG A 245 26.10 -4.64 11.86
CA ARG A 245 26.69 -4.80 13.20
C ARG A 245 25.59 -4.88 14.27
N THR A 246 24.58 -4.02 14.18
CA THR A 246 23.41 -4.06 15.08
C THR A 246 22.70 -5.40 14.97
N LEU A 247 22.48 -5.93 13.75
CA LEU A 247 21.90 -7.26 13.54
C LEU A 247 22.72 -8.35 14.23
N ALA A 248 24.02 -8.36 14.01
CA ALA A 248 24.92 -9.34 14.64
C ALA A 248 24.85 -9.26 16.18
N GLY A 249 24.82 -8.03 16.74
CA GLY A 249 24.64 -7.78 18.17
C GLY A 249 23.30 -8.31 18.69
N CYS A 250 22.20 -8.08 17.98
CA CYS A 250 20.86 -8.58 18.35
C CYS A 250 20.80 -10.12 18.32
N VAL A 251 21.37 -10.75 17.30
CA VAL A 251 21.46 -12.22 17.20
C VAL A 251 22.31 -12.79 18.34
N TRP A 252 23.50 -12.23 18.58
CA TRP A 252 24.37 -12.63 19.67
C TRP A 252 23.68 -12.51 21.03
N HIS A 253 23.02 -11.37 21.30
CA HIS A 253 22.24 -11.13 22.50
C HIS A 253 21.14 -12.19 22.67
N SER A 254 20.40 -12.47 21.60
CA SER A 254 19.30 -13.45 21.59
C SER A 254 19.79 -14.84 22.02
N VAL A 255 20.89 -15.31 21.42
CA VAL A 255 21.48 -16.62 21.69
C VAL A 255 22.14 -16.67 23.06
N ARG A 256 23.05 -15.73 23.35
CA ARG A 256 23.86 -15.70 24.58
C ARG A 256 23.00 -15.55 25.84
N ARG A 257 21.91 -14.79 25.77
CA ARG A 257 21.02 -14.50 26.90
C ARG A 257 19.69 -15.30 26.84
N ARG A 258 19.48 -16.11 25.81
CA ARG A 258 18.20 -16.78 25.55
C ARG A 258 17.02 -15.81 25.68
N CYS A 259 17.17 -14.61 25.08
CA CYS A 259 16.28 -13.47 25.25
C CYS A 259 15.32 -13.33 24.08
N GLY A 260 14.04 -13.48 24.32
CA GLY A 260 13.00 -13.30 23.30
C GLY A 260 12.91 -11.84 22.80
N THR A 261 13.13 -10.86 23.67
CA THR A 261 13.24 -9.45 23.25
C THR A 261 14.36 -9.25 22.21
N GLY A 262 15.50 -9.91 22.38
CA GLY A 262 16.59 -9.88 21.39
C GLY A 262 16.16 -10.44 20.03
N VAL A 263 15.32 -11.49 19.99
CA VAL A 263 14.78 -12.04 18.74
C VAL A 263 13.86 -11.02 18.06
N VAL A 264 13.05 -10.29 18.81
CA VAL A 264 12.20 -9.23 18.28
C VAL A 264 13.03 -8.05 17.74
N LEU A 265 14.09 -7.65 18.42
CA LEU A 265 15.04 -6.63 17.94
C LEU A 265 15.79 -7.10 16.69
N THR A 266 16.10 -8.40 16.59
CA THR A 266 16.64 -8.99 15.37
C THR A 266 15.65 -8.82 14.20
N ALA A 267 14.36 -9.09 14.41
CA ALA A 267 13.32 -8.89 13.39
C ALA A 267 13.19 -7.41 12.98
N LEU A 268 13.26 -6.47 13.93
CA LEU A 268 13.26 -5.03 13.66
C LEU A 268 14.44 -4.65 12.76
N THR A 269 15.66 -5.07 13.11
CA THR A 269 16.87 -4.75 12.36
C THR A 269 16.85 -5.40 10.97
N LEU A 270 16.31 -6.62 10.85
CA LEU A 270 16.05 -7.24 9.54
C LEU A 270 15.06 -6.43 8.70
N GLY A 271 14.04 -5.85 9.31
CA GLY A 271 13.13 -4.93 8.64
C GLY A 271 13.83 -3.69 8.10
N ARG A 272 14.71 -3.07 8.90
CA ARG A 272 15.52 -1.91 8.48
C ARG A 272 16.44 -2.26 7.32
N LEU A 273 17.14 -3.39 7.38
CA LEU A 273 17.98 -3.88 6.29
C LEU A 273 17.15 -4.21 5.04
N ALA A 274 16.01 -4.87 5.21
CA ALA A 274 15.11 -5.14 4.09
C ALA A 274 14.71 -3.85 3.36
N GLU A 275 14.37 -2.79 4.08
CA GLU A 275 14.05 -1.49 3.50
C GLU A 275 15.27 -0.83 2.83
N THR A 276 16.47 -1.05 3.35
CA THR A 276 17.72 -0.54 2.74
C THR A 276 18.00 -1.15 1.38
N PHE A 277 17.72 -2.45 1.22
CA PHE A 277 18.01 -3.20 -0.01
C PHE A 277 16.81 -3.30 -0.96
N ASP A 278 15.60 -3.15 -0.44
CA ASP A 278 14.34 -3.22 -1.17
C ASP A 278 13.37 -2.17 -0.61
N PRO A 279 13.67 -0.88 -0.86
CA PRO A 279 12.82 0.19 -0.36
C PRO A 279 11.43 0.05 -0.93
N ALA A 280 10.42 0.10 -0.06
CA ALA A 280 9.06 0.21 -0.55
C ALA A 280 8.92 1.53 -1.32
N PRO A 281 8.17 1.54 -2.41
CA PRO A 281 7.87 2.77 -3.12
C PRO A 281 7.24 3.78 -2.14
N ALA A 282 7.55 5.05 -2.35
CA ALA A 282 6.89 6.13 -1.60
C ALA A 282 5.36 6.01 -1.77
N PRO A 283 4.57 6.28 -0.73
CA PRO A 283 3.13 6.39 -0.91
C PRO A 283 2.83 7.49 -1.94
N PRO A 284 1.73 7.35 -2.69
CA PRO A 284 1.31 8.39 -3.64
C PRO A 284 1.16 9.72 -2.90
N SER A 285 1.48 10.82 -3.60
CA SER A 285 1.22 12.16 -3.08
C SER A 285 -0.29 12.39 -3.00
N ALA A 286 -0.76 13.10 -1.99
CA ALA A 286 -2.15 13.55 -1.93
C ALA A 286 -2.53 14.47 -3.12
N THR A 287 -1.52 15.02 -3.81
CA THR A 287 -1.69 15.84 -5.00
C THR A 287 -1.62 15.03 -6.31
N ASP A 288 -1.25 13.73 -6.26
CA ASP A 288 -1.29 12.90 -7.46
C ASP A 288 -2.74 12.57 -7.82
N PRO A 289 -3.15 12.73 -9.08
CA PRO A 289 -4.48 12.34 -9.55
C PRO A 289 -4.84 10.90 -9.11
N ASP A 290 -6.09 10.68 -8.75
CA ASP A 290 -6.55 9.41 -8.17
C ASP A 290 -6.69 8.27 -9.20
N TYR A 291 -6.63 8.56 -10.49
CA TYR A 291 -6.53 7.59 -11.58
C TYR A 291 -5.09 7.10 -11.84
N LEU A 292 -4.09 7.62 -11.13
CA LEU A 292 -2.69 7.19 -11.23
C LEU A 292 -2.30 6.31 -10.04
N SER A 293 -1.39 5.37 -10.26
CA SER A 293 -0.83 4.52 -9.18
C SER A 293 -0.07 5.30 -8.10
N GLY A 294 0.31 6.55 -8.38
CA GLY A 294 1.20 7.34 -7.53
C GLY A 294 2.64 6.82 -7.48
N ARG A 295 3.03 5.90 -8.36
CA ARG A 295 4.35 5.26 -8.40
C ARG A 295 5.07 5.54 -9.71
N SER A 296 6.39 5.69 -9.65
CA SER A 296 7.22 5.93 -10.84
C SER A 296 7.27 4.74 -11.81
N GLY A 297 6.89 3.54 -11.36
CA GLY A 297 7.03 2.31 -12.14
C GLY A 297 8.48 1.90 -12.43
N THR A 298 9.47 2.62 -11.89
CA THR A 298 10.90 2.40 -12.17
C THR A 298 11.53 1.45 -11.15
N LEU A 299 12.29 0.46 -11.63
CA LEU A 299 13.04 -0.48 -10.82
C LEU A 299 14.53 -0.07 -10.79
N GLY A 300 15.03 0.37 -9.65
CA GLY A 300 16.44 0.74 -9.48
C GLY A 300 17.39 -0.47 -9.54
N ARG A 301 18.67 -0.24 -9.89
CA ARG A 301 19.68 -1.32 -10.08
C ARG A 301 19.83 -2.27 -8.87
N ARG A 302 19.82 -1.74 -7.63
CA ARG A 302 19.93 -2.55 -6.39
C ARG A 302 18.68 -3.38 -6.14
N ALA A 303 17.51 -2.79 -6.36
CA ALA A 303 16.23 -3.47 -6.27
C ALA A 303 16.06 -4.56 -7.33
N ALA A 304 16.67 -4.38 -8.51
CA ALA A 304 16.62 -5.35 -9.62
C ALA A 304 17.24 -6.71 -9.25
N LEU A 305 18.34 -6.73 -8.47
CA LEU A 305 18.96 -7.99 -8.04
C LEU A 305 18.03 -8.75 -7.08
N ALA A 306 17.50 -8.08 -6.06
CA ALA A 306 16.56 -8.69 -5.12
C ALA A 306 15.28 -9.17 -5.84
N ALA A 307 14.77 -8.37 -6.78
CA ALA A 307 13.62 -8.72 -7.59
C ALA A 307 13.90 -9.95 -8.48
N THR A 308 15.11 -10.06 -9.05
CA THR A 308 15.53 -11.23 -9.83
C THR A 308 15.56 -12.49 -8.97
N LEU A 309 16.09 -12.42 -7.74
CA LEU A 309 16.09 -13.55 -6.80
C LEU A 309 14.66 -13.98 -6.43
N ARG A 310 13.75 -13.02 -6.23
CA ARG A 310 12.33 -13.30 -6.00
C ARG A 310 11.70 -13.98 -7.23
N ASP A 311 12.03 -13.56 -8.44
CA ASP A 311 11.53 -14.18 -9.66
C ASP A 311 12.02 -15.62 -9.81
N VAL A 312 13.28 -15.91 -9.46
CA VAL A 312 13.82 -17.27 -9.43
C VAL A 312 13.02 -18.13 -8.44
N LYS A 313 12.84 -17.66 -7.21
CA LYS A 313 12.04 -18.35 -6.17
C LYS A 313 10.60 -18.59 -6.62
N ALA A 314 9.92 -17.57 -7.11
CA ALA A 314 8.55 -17.67 -7.58
C ALA A 314 8.40 -18.59 -8.80
N THR A 315 9.43 -18.63 -9.65
CA THR A 315 9.47 -19.52 -10.80
C THR A 315 9.67 -20.97 -10.39
N ALA A 316 10.53 -21.23 -9.38
CA ALA A 316 10.69 -22.55 -8.79
C ALA A 316 9.39 -23.05 -8.14
N GLN A 317 8.67 -22.19 -7.41
CA GLN A 317 7.36 -22.52 -6.83
C GLN A 317 6.29 -22.83 -7.89
N ALA A 318 6.39 -22.28 -9.10
CA ALA A 318 5.46 -22.56 -10.20
C ALA A 318 5.80 -23.82 -11.01
N LEU A 319 6.99 -24.43 -10.82
CA LEU A 319 7.42 -25.61 -11.58
C LEU A 319 6.42 -26.77 -11.55
N PRO A 320 5.79 -27.15 -10.41
CA PRO A 320 4.87 -28.28 -10.36
C PRO A 320 3.60 -28.08 -11.20
N SER A 321 3.15 -26.84 -11.39
CA SER A 321 1.93 -26.54 -12.18
C SER A 321 2.18 -26.45 -13.69
N ARG A 322 3.43 -26.21 -14.11
CA ARG A 322 3.79 -25.98 -15.53
C ARG A 322 3.45 -27.14 -16.49
N PRO A 323 3.73 -28.43 -16.16
CA PRO A 323 3.38 -29.52 -17.06
C PRO A 323 1.87 -29.65 -17.28
N ARG A 324 1.09 -29.50 -16.20
CA ARG A 324 -0.39 -29.56 -16.27
C ARG A 324 -0.93 -28.43 -17.14
N LEU A 325 -0.44 -27.20 -16.95
CA LEU A 325 -0.79 -26.05 -17.78
C LEU A 325 -0.41 -26.26 -19.25
N ALA A 326 0.78 -26.82 -19.53
CA ALA A 326 1.22 -27.08 -20.90
C ALA A 326 0.35 -28.13 -21.59
N VAL A 327 -0.03 -29.19 -20.88
CA VAL A 327 -0.95 -30.22 -21.40
C VAL A 327 -2.34 -29.63 -21.67
N ALA A 328 -2.88 -28.87 -20.71
CA ALA A 328 -4.19 -28.23 -20.88
C ALA A 328 -4.18 -27.24 -22.05
N ALA A 329 -3.13 -26.42 -22.17
CA ALA A 329 -3.00 -25.47 -23.28
C ALA A 329 -2.93 -26.18 -24.65
N ARG A 330 -2.28 -27.34 -24.73
CA ARG A 330 -2.26 -28.15 -25.96
C ARG A 330 -3.62 -28.73 -26.35
N ARG A 331 -4.48 -28.99 -25.37
CA ARG A 331 -5.82 -29.56 -25.57
C ARG A 331 -6.91 -28.50 -25.79
N ALA A 332 -6.64 -27.26 -25.40
CA ALA A 332 -7.59 -26.14 -25.55
C ALA A 332 -7.89 -25.87 -27.05
N PRO A 333 -9.02 -25.26 -27.41
CA PRO A 333 -9.32 -24.87 -28.78
C PRO A 333 -8.25 -23.95 -29.37
N ARG A 334 -7.97 -24.08 -30.68
CA ARG A 334 -7.14 -23.09 -31.37
C ARG A 334 -7.93 -21.81 -31.57
N ARG A 335 -7.25 -20.68 -31.38
CA ARG A 335 -7.83 -19.33 -31.52
C ARG A 335 -7.13 -18.55 -32.61
N ARG A 336 -7.82 -17.56 -33.14
CA ARG A 336 -7.25 -16.51 -33.98
C ARG A 336 -6.87 -15.34 -33.09
N VAL A 337 -5.62 -14.95 -33.10
CA VAL A 337 -5.08 -13.89 -32.25
C VAL A 337 -4.44 -12.83 -33.13
N HIS A 338 -4.99 -11.63 -33.08
CA HIS A 338 -4.42 -10.47 -33.75
C HIS A 338 -3.52 -9.73 -32.75
N VAL A 339 -2.26 -9.55 -33.11
CA VAL A 339 -1.29 -8.85 -32.28
C VAL A 339 -0.87 -7.58 -32.98
N VAL A 340 -1.06 -6.43 -32.37
CA VAL A 340 -0.69 -5.11 -32.88
C VAL A 340 0.25 -4.41 -31.92
N GLY A 341 1.21 -3.67 -32.46
CA GLY A 341 2.13 -2.86 -31.64
C GLY A 341 3.00 -1.94 -32.47
N VAL A 342 3.67 -1.03 -31.79
CA VAL A 342 4.63 -0.10 -32.39
C VAL A 342 6.03 -0.62 -32.12
N ALA A 343 6.82 -0.79 -33.15
CA ALA A 343 8.18 -1.36 -33.09
C ALA A 343 9.23 -0.31 -33.45
N ARG A 344 9.96 0.16 -32.47
CA ARG A 344 11.05 1.13 -32.65
C ARG A 344 12.33 0.44 -33.12
N THR A 345 13.10 1.10 -33.94
CA THR A 345 14.34 0.55 -34.54
C THR A 345 15.37 0.11 -33.49
N GLU A 346 15.51 0.88 -32.41
CA GLU A 346 16.42 0.56 -31.31
C GLU A 346 16.07 -0.74 -30.58
N ASN A 347 14.82 -1.19 -30.68
CA ASN A 347 14.34 -2.43 -30.06
C ASN A 347 14.30 -3.63 -31.03
N ALA A 348 14.83 -3.53 -32.22
CA ALA A 348 14.74 -4.55 -33.28
C ALA A 348 15.08 -5.97 -32.81
N ARG A 349 16.14 -6.13 -31.99
CA ARG A 349 16.52 -7.46 -31.43
C ARG A 349 15.48 -8.02 -30.46
N ARG A 350 14.81 -7.14 -29.68
CA ARG A 350 13.75 -7.51 -28.73
C ARG A 350 12.48 -7.87 -29.49
N VAL A 351 12.13 -7.08 -30.46
CA VAL A 351 10.99 -7.31 -31.37
C VAL A 351 11.15 -8.65 -32.10
N ALA A 352 12.34 -8.98 -32.57
CA ALA A 352 12.60 -10.28 -33.20
C ALA A 352 12.44 -11.48 -32.25
N ARG A 353 12.73 -11.31 -30.95
CA ARG A 353 12.48 -12.34 -29.92
C ARG A 353 10.99 -12.44 -29.58
N LEU A 354 10.31 -11.31 -29.43
CA LEU A 354 8.87 -11.22 -29.22
C LEU A 354 8.13 -11.94 -30.36
N ARG A 355 8.42 -11.58 -31.61
CA ARG A 355 7.86 -12.20 -32.82
C ARG A 355 8.06 -13.73 -32.82
N ARG A 356 9.27 -14.21 -32.61
CA ARG A 356 9.58 -15.65 -32.59
C ARG A 356 8.80 -16.40 -31.50
N GLU A 357 8.58 -15.80 -30.34
CA GLU A 357 7.83 -16.42 -29.25
C GLU A 357 6.33 -16.50 -29.58
N LEU A 358 5.76 -15.45 -30.18
CA LEU A 358 4.37 -15.43 -30.61
C LEU A 358 4.09 -16.38 -31.77
N GLU A 359 4.99 -16.44 -32.75
CA GLU A 359 4.90 -17.35 -33.92
C GLU A 359 5.06 -18.85 -33.56
N ARG A 360 5.66 -19.16 -32.39
CA ARG A 360 5.72 -20.54 -31.86
C ARG A 360 4.41 -21.03 -31.28
N SER A 361 3.41 -20.16 -31.12
CA SER A 361 2.13 -20.53 -30.57
C SER A 361 1.39 -21.49 -31.48
N ARG A 362 0.58 -22.36 -30.87
CA ARG A 362 -0.36 -23.20 -31.58
C ARG A 362 -1.57 -22.45 -32.16
N HIS A 363 -1.80 -21.23 -31.70
CA HIS A 363 -2.86 -20.34 -32.19
C HIS A 363 -2.52 -19.79 -33.57
N ALA A 364 -3.53 -19.36 -34.32
CA ALA A 364 -3.34 -18.62 -35.58
C ALA A 364 -3.06 -17.15 -35.23
N VAL A 365 -1.79 -16.74 -35.38
CA VAL A 365 -1.34 -15.40 -34.98
C VAL A 365 -1.17 -14.52 -36.22
N ALA A 366 -1.96 -13.44 -36.30
CA ALA A 366 -1.71 -12.32 -37.20
C ALA A 366 -0.90 -11.25 -36.45
N LEU A 367 0.31 -10.97 -36.93
CA LEU A 367 1.24 -10.09 -36.23
C LEU A 367 1.51 -8.82 -37.01
N GLN A 368 1.06 -7.68 -36.49
CA GLN A 368 1.15 -6.35 -37.08
C GLN A 368 1.98 -5.42 -36.19
N LEU A 369 3.29 -5.44 -36.37
CA LEU A 369 4.23 -4.56 -35.67
C LEU A 369 4.69 -3.47 -36.65
N VAL A 370 4.23 -2.23 -36.42
CA VAL A 370 4.48 -1.10 -37.31
C VAL A 370 5.57 -0.18 -36.79
N ALA A 371 6.30 0.48 -37.67
CA ALA A 371 7.22 1.54 -37.30
C ALA A 371 6.44 2.77 -36.81
N PRO A 372 6.96 3.52 -35.83
CA PRO A 372 6.30 4.74 -35.37
C PRO A 372 6.29 5.80 -36.46
N ALA A 373 5.14 6.39 -36.75
CA ALA A 373 5.04 7.54 -37.62
C ALA A 373 5.56 8.81 -36.89
N PRO A 374 6.25 9.73 -37.58
CA PRO A 374 6.74 10.96 -36.98
C PRO A 374 5.63 11.76 -36.31
N GLY A 375 5.83 12.17 -35.05
CA GLY A 375 4.88 12.96 -34.29
C GLY A 375 3.61 12.22 -33.84
N ALA A 376 3.44 10.94 -34.16
CA ALA A 376 2.30 10.14 -33.72
C ALA A 376 2.63 9.35 -32.46
N GLY A 377 1.75 9.43 -31.46
CA GLY A 377 1.83 8.59 -30.25
C GLY A 377 1.45 7.13 -30.51
N LYS A 378 1.57 6.32 -29.46
CA LYS A 378 1.27 4.87 -29.51
C LYS A 378 -0.10 4.59 -30.11
N TRP A 379 -1.15 5.22 -29.58
CA TRP A 379 -2.53 4.90 -29.91
C TRP A 379 -2.93 5.31 -31.32
N ARG A 380 -2.41 6.43 -31.81
CA ARG A 380 -2.58 6.85 -33.21
C ARG A 380 -1.93 5.85 -34.17
N ASN A 381 -0.71 5.40 -33.87
CA ASN A 381 -0.04 4.37 -34.68
C ASN A 381 -0.79 3.04 -34.65
N VAL A 382 -1.31 2.62 -33.50
CA VAL A 382 -2.09 1.39 -33.35
C VAL A 382 -3.40 1.48 -34.12
N ASN A 383 -4.14 2.60 -34.03
CA ASN A 383 -5.37 2.81 -34.80
C ASN A 383 -5.10 2.80 -36.32
N ALA A 384 -4.04 3.46 -36.78
CA ALA A 384 -3.68 3.44 -38.19
C ALA A 384 -3.35 2.03 -38.68
N ALA A 385 -2.62 1.25 -37.86
CA ALA A 385 -2.33 -0.14 -38.15
C ALA A 385 -3.62 -0.98 -38.26
N LEU A 386 -4.50 -0.87 -37.26
CA LEU A 386 -5.79 -1.60 -37.24
C LEU A 386 -6.74 -1.17 -38.37
N ALA A 387 -6.69 0.09 -38.81
CA ALA A 387 -7.46 0.55 -39.97
C ALA A 387 -6.93 -0.06 -41.28
N ALA A 388 -5.60 -0.20 -41.40
CA ALA A 388 -4.97 -0.81 -42.59
C ALA A 388 -5.19 -2.34 -42.64
N ALA A 389 -5.19 -3.02 -41.49
CA ALA A 389 -5.48 -4.46 -41.39
C ALA A 389 -6.32 -4.71 -40.11
N PRO A 390 -7.64 -4.66 -40.22
CA PRO A 390 -8.55 -4.88 -39.10
C PRO A 390 -8.42 -6.28 -38.48
N PRO A 391 -8.70 -6.44 -37.17
CA PRO A 391 -8.61 -7.73 -36.50
C PRO A 391 -9.64 -8.75 -37.01
N GLY A 392 -10.63 -8.30 -37.77
CA GLY A 392 -11.63 -9.18 -38.40
C GLY A 392 -12.37 -10.05 -37.37
N ASP A 393 -12.30 -11.36 -37.60
CA ASP A 393 -12.91 -12.36 -36.75
C ASP A 393 -11.97 -12.97 -35.71
N ALA A 394 -10.91 -12.24 -35.34
CA ALA A 394 -9.99 -12.66 -34.27
C ALA A 394 -10.75 -12.88 -32.95
N ASP A 395 -10.37 -13.94 -32.24
CA ASP A 395 -10.92 -14.24 -30.92
C ASP A 395 -10.32 -13.32 -29.85
N TRP A 396 -9.06 -12.91 -30.06
CA TRP A 396 -8.31 -12.03 -29.18
C TRP A 396 -7.53 -10.99 -29.97
N LEU A 397 -7.58 -9.73 -29.50
CA LEU A 397 -6.70 -8.64 -29.92
C LEU A 397 -5.70 -8.35 -28.79
N LEU A 398 -4.40 -8.44 -29.10
CA LEU A 398 -3.33 -8.08 -28.16
C LEU A 398 -2.63 -6.81 -28.63
N VAL A 399 -2.60 -5.79 -27.77
CA VAL A 399 -1.76 -4.59 -27.94
C VAL A 399 -0.47 -4.83 -27.18
N VAL A 400 0.68 -4.75 -27.85
CA VAL A 400 1.98 -5.10 -27.26
C VAL A 400 3.02 -3.99 -27.46
N ASP A 401 3.87 -3.78 -26.45
CA ASP A 401 5.02 -2.89 -26.53
C ASP A 401 6.27 -3.64 -27.06
N ASP A 402 7.21 -2.91 -27.62
CA ASP A 402 8.39 -3.45 -28.29
C ASP A 402 9.56 -3.82 -27.36
N ASP A 403 9.45 -3.53 -26.08
CA ASP A 403 10.49 -3.75 -25.05
C ASP A 403 10.10 -4.80 -24.00
N VAL A 404 9.24 -5.74 -24.39
CA VAL A 404 8.73 -6.82 -23.54
C VAL A 404 9.48 -8.11 -23.74
N VAL A 405 9.73 -8.84 -22.65
CA VAL A 405 10.26 -10.21 -22.67
C VAL A 405 9.17 -11.19 -22.26
N LEU A 406 8.81 -12.08 -23.18
CA LEU A 406 7.80 -13.12 -22.96
C LEU A 406 8.44 -14.42 -22.41
N PRO A 407 7.77 -15.14 -21.51
CA PRO A 407 8.18 -16.50 -21.13
C PRO A 407 7.84 -17.50 -22.25
N ARG A 408 8.64 -18.57 -22.36
CA ARG A 408 8.40 -19.62 -23.36
C ARG A 408 7.00 -20.23 -23.24
N GLY A 409 6.29 -20.38 -24.36
CA GLY A 409 4.90 -20.85 -24.44
C GLY A 409 3.92 -19.85 -23.80
N PHE A 410 4.20 -18.56 -23.97
CA PHE A 410 3.41 -17.46 -23.42
C PHE A 410 1.96 -17.53 -23.87
N LEU A 411 1.73 -17.40 -25.17
CA LEU A 411 0.41 -17.17 -25.74
C LEU A 411 -0.55 -18.33 -25.48
N ASP A 412 -0.08 -19.57 -25.61
CA ASP A 412 -0.91 -20.77 -25.43
C ASP A 412 -1.47 -20.86 -23.99
N ARG A 413 -0.65 -20.54 -23.00
CA ARG A 413 -1.07 -20.57 -21.58
C ARG A 413 -1.85 -19.33 -21.19
N PHE A 414 -1.51 -18.19 -21.77
CA PHE A 414 -2.20 -16.93 -21.53
C PHE A 414 -3.64 -17.02 -22.00
N VAL A 415 -3.88 -17.40 -23.26
CA VAL A 415 -5.22 -17.55 -23.82
C VAL A 415 -6.02 -18.61 -23.08
N LEU A 416 -5.44 -19.78 -22.79
CA LEU A 416 -6.10 -20.81 -21.98
C LEU A 416 -6.66 -20.23 -20.67
N LEU A 417 -5.83 -19.50 -19.92
CA LEU A 417 -6.24 -18.99 -18.61
C LEU A 417 -7.21 -17.82 -18.71
N ALA A 418 -7.04 -16.93 -19.69
CA ALA A 418 -7.98 -15.85 -19.95
C ALA A 418 -9.38 -16.40 -20.24
N GLU A 419 -9.49 -17.44 -21.09
CA GLU A 419 -10.77 -18.08 -21.39
C GLU A 419 -11.32 -18.91 -20.22
N THR A 420 -10.46 -19.65 -19.51
CA THR A 420 -10.87 -20.41 -18.30
C THR A 420 -11.46 -19.50 -17.23
N CYS A 421 -10.93 -18.28 -17.10
CA CYS A 421 -11.42 -17.27 -16.17
C CYS A 421 -12.52 -16.38 -16.77
N ARG A 422 -12.86 -16.55 -18.04
CA ARG A 422 -13.84 -15.74 -18.80
C ARG A 422 -13.52 -14.25 -18.75
N PHE A 423 -12.25 -13.90 -18.96
CA PHE A 423 -11.84 -12.50 -19.00
C PHE A 423 -12.14 -11.88 -20.36
N GLU A 424 -12.72 -10.68 -20.37
CA GLU A 424 -12.91 -9.85 -21.54
C GLU A 424 -11.70 -8.91 -21.75
N LEU A 425 -11.13 -8.41 -20.65
CA LEU A 425 -9.88 -7.69 -20.61
C LEU A 425 -8.86 -8.47 -19.76
N ALA A 426 -7.67 -8.71 -20.29
CA ALA A 426 -6.65 -9.45 -19.58
C ALA A 426 -5.25 -8.90 -19.84
N GLN A 427 -4.38 -9.02 -18.85
CA GLN A 427 -2.95 -8.77 -19.02
C GLN A 427 -2.11 -9.87 -18.35
N PRO A 428 -0.88 -10.11 -18.83
CA PRO A 428 0.06 -10.94 -18.09
C PRO A 428 0.59 -10.18 -16.88
N ALA A 429 0.86 -10.88 -15.79
CA ALA A 429 1.46 -10.27 -14.62
C ALA A 429 2.88 -9.77 -14.92
N HIS A 430 3.28 -8.67 -14.31
CA HIS A 430 4.67 -8.23 -14.30
C HIS A 430 5.51 -9.11 -13.37
N ALA A 431 6.63 -9.62 -13.84
CA ALA A 431 7.67 -10.23 -13.00
C ALA A 431 8.17 -9.22 -11.95
N PHE A 432 8.81 -9.68 -10.86
CA PHE A 432 9.35 -8.76 -9.85
C PHE A 432 10.46 -7.86 -10.43
N ALA A 433 11.29 -8.42 -11.33
CA ALA A 433 12.33 -7.69 -12.05
C ALA A 433 11.82 -6.99 -13.33
N SER A 434 10.57 -6.49 -13.30
CA SER A 434 9.91 -5.73 -14.35
C SER A 434 9.63 -4.31 -13.89
N HIS A 435 9.72 -3.33 -14.78
CA HIS A 435 9.15 -2.01 -14.54
C HIS A 435 7.61 -2.13 -14.58
N ALA A 436 6.92 -1.69 -13.53
CA ALA A 436 5.47 -1.72 -13.42
C ALA A 436 5.00 -0.63 -12.45
N ALA A 437 4.02 0.16 -12.85
CA ALA A 437 3.48 1.22 -12.01
C ALA A 437 2.49 0.69 -10.97
N TRP A 438 1.73 -0.36 -11.30
CA TRP A 438 0.66 -0.86 -10.46
C TRP A 438 1.03 -2.18 -9.74
N ASP A 439 0.85 -2.22 -8.41
CA ASP A 439 1.12 -3.44 -7.64
C ASP A 439 0.12 -4.56 -7.92
N VAL A 440 -1.12 -4.21 -8.28
CA VAL A 440 -2.14 -5.19 -8.65
C VAL A 440 -1.73 -6.00 -9.86
N THR A 441 -0.89 -5.47 -10.75
CA THR A 441 -0.42 -6.15 -11.96
C THR A 441 0.85 -6.97 -11.75
N ARG A 442 1.53 -6.85 -10.58
CA ARG A 442 2.70 -7.68 -10.27
C ARG A 442 2.31 -9.12 -9.97
N ARG A 443 3.19 -10.07 -10.39
CA ARG A 443 2.96 -11.51 -10.19
C ARG A 443 2.78 -11.88 -8.72
N ARG A 444 1.87 -12.82 -8.46
CA ARG A 444 1.68 -13.46 -7.16
C ARG A 444 2.12 -14.93 -7.21
N PRO A 445 3.13 -15.33 -6.41
CA PRO A 445 3.59 -16.72 -6.38
C PRO A 445 2.47 -17.70 -5.99
N GLY A 446 2.39 -18.85 -6.66
CA GLY A 446 1.37 -19.87 -6.37
C GLY A 446 -0.05 -19.53 -6.88
N VAL A 447 -0.20 -18.46 -7.66
CA VAL A 447 -1.46 -18.08 -8.31
C VAL A 447 -1.32 -18.27 -9.81
N LEU A 448 -2.38 -18.73 -10.49
CA LEU A 448 -2.43 -18.88 -11.94
C LEU A 448 -3.00 -17.64 -12.62
N ALA A 449 -4.09 -17.12 -12.07
CA ALA A 449 -4.77 -15.93 -12.56
C ALA A 449 -5.57 -15.25 -11.43
N ARG A 450 -5.84 -13.96 -11.58
CA ARG A 450 -6.65 -13.15 -10.65
C ARG A 450 -7.70 -12.37 -11.42
N ARG A 451 -8.93 -12.34 -10.90
CA ARG A 451 -9.92 -11.34 -11.29
C ARG A 451 -9.60 -10.06 -10.52
N THR A 452 -9.49 -8.96 -11.24
CA THR A 452 -9.19 -7.63 -10.70
C THR A 452 -10.23 -6.63 -11.20
N ARG A 453 -10.24 -5.42 -10.66
CA ARG A 453 -11.02 -4.31 -11.24
C ARG A 453 -10.27 -3.58 -12.34
N PHE A 454 -8.99 -3.87 -12.55
CA PHE A 454 -8.10 -3.07 -13.36
C PHE A 454 -7.08 -3.91 -14.14
N VAL A 455 -6.73 -3.45 -15.33
CA VAL A 455 -5.57 -3.87 -16.14
C VAL A 455 -4.84 -2.64 -16.66
N GLU A 456 -3.52 -2.67 -16.73
CA GLU A 456 -2.72 -1.61 -17.38
C GLU A 456 -2.86 -1.67 -18.91
N ILE A 457 -2.84 -0.51 -19.56
CA ILE A 457 -2.82 -0.39 -21.04
C ILE A 457 -1.49 -0.80 -21.68
N GLY A 458 -0.50 -1.03 -20.91
CA GLY A 458 0.83 -1.48 -21.32
C GLY A 458 1.44 -2.39 -20.24
N PRO A 459 2.46 -3.13 -20.58
CA PRO A 459 3.06 -3.33 -21.90
C PRO A 459 2.36 -4.37 -22.77
N ILE A 460 1.42 -5.16 -22.22
CA ILE A 460 0.56 -6.07 -22.97
C ILE A 460 -0.85 -6.01 -22.40
N THR A 461 -1.80 -5.65 -23.26
CA THR A 461 -3.23 -5.72 -22.94
C THR A 461 -3.93 -6.59 -23.98
N ALA A 462 -4.74 -7.53 -23.53
CA ALA A 462 -5.51 -8.44 -24.37
C ALA A 462 -7.01 -8.12 -24.24
N LEU A 463 -7.65 -7.97 -25.36
CA LEU A 463 -9.09 -7.74 -25.51
C LEU A 463 -9.71 -8.97 -26.16
N SER A 464 -10.77 -9.51 -25.58
CA SER A 464 -11.62 -10.47 -26.26
C SER A 464 -12.29 -9.83 -27.49
N ARG A 465 -12.92 -10.63 -28.33
CA ARG A 465 -13.69 -10.11 -29.45
C ARG A 465 -14.76 -9.10 -29.00
N THR A 466 -15.45 -9.40 -27.91
CA THR A 466 -16.48 -8.51 -27.33
C THR A 466 -15.86 -7.18 -26.90
N ALA A 467 -14.79 -7.21 -26.12
CA ALA A 467 -14.11 -6.00 -25.66
C ALA A 467 -13.50 -5.21 -26.82
N ALA A 468 -12.90 -5.88 -27.80
CA ALA A 468 -12.35 -5.22 -28.98
C ALA A 468 -13.45 -4.51 -29.80
N ALA A 469 -14.62 -5.13 -29.98
CA ALA A 469 -15.74 -4.51 -30.70
C ALA A 469 -16.29 -3.25 -30.01
N ALA A 470 -16.24 -3.19 -28.68
CA ALA A 470 -16.72 -2.04 -27.91
C ALA A 470 -15.66 -0.92 -27.74
N LEU A 471 -14.37 -1.26 -27.74
CA LEU A 471 -13.30 -0.31 -27.42
C LEU A 471 -12.57 0.23 -28.67
N LEU A 472 -12.82 -0.33 -29.85
CA LEU A 472 -12.22 0.16 -31.10
C LEU A 472 -13.16 1.16 -31.83
N PRO A 473 -12.60 2.19 -32.48
CA PRO A 473 -11.19 2.59 -32.45
C PRO A 473 -10.80 3.15 -31.10
N PHE A 474 -9.53 2.98 -30.71
CA PHE A 474 -9.03 3.57 -29.48
C PHE A 474 -9.06 5.11 -29.56
N PRO A 475 -9.22 5.83 -28.42
CA PRO A 475 -9.09 7.27 -28.39
C PRO A 475 -7.76 7.77 -29.00
N ASP A 476 -7.79 8.91 -29.68
CA ASP A 476 -6.60 9.51 -30.30
C ASP A 476 -5.70 10.18 -29.23
N LEU A 477 -4.97 9.37 -28.49
CA LEU A 477 -4.07 9.80 -27.44
C LEU A 477 -2.61 9.58 -27.85
N GLN A 478 -1.74 10.49 -27.41
CA GLN A 478 -0.31 10.36 -27.64
C GLN A 478 0.31 9.32 -26.70
N MET A 479 0.06 9.45 -25.39
CA MET A 479 0.64 8.65 -24.32
C MET A 479 -0.37 7.65 -23.75
N GLY A 480 -1.64 8.06 -23.64
CA GLY A 480 -2.77 7.21 -23.28
C GLY A 480 -2.94 6.93 -21.80
N TRP A 481 -2.33 7.74 -20.92
CA TRP A 481 -2.58 7.61 -19.49
C TRP A 481 -4.06 7.87 -19.18
N GLY A 482 -4.60 7.16 -18.19
CA GLY A 482 -6.03 7.20 -17.85
C GLY A 482 -6.92 6.29 -18.71
N LEU A 483 -6.42 5.80 -19.85
CA LEU A 483 -7.20 4.90 -20.72
C LEU A 483 -7.50 3.56 -20.04
N ASP A 484 -6.56 3.03 -19.27
CA ASP A 484 -6.72 1.83 -18.45
C ASP A 484 -7.78 2.01 -17.35
N ALA A 485 -7.78 3.14 -16.68
CA ALA A 485 -8.78 3.48 -15.68
C ALA A 485 -10.19 3.61 -16.32
N HIS A 486 -10.28 4.23 -17.50
CA HIS A 486 -11.54 4.35 -18.24
C HIS A 486 -12.03 3.00 -18.78
N TRP A 487 -11.17 2.17 -19.38
CA TRP A 487 -11.57 0.82 -19.83
C TRP A 487 -12.04 -0.06 -18.68
N SER A 488 -11.45 0.11 -17.51
CA SER A 488 -11.87 -0.61 -16.31
C SER A 488 -13.26 -0.18 -15.83
N ALA A 489 -13.63 1.10 -15.98
CA ALA A 489 -14.98 1.58 -15.72
C ALA A 489 -15.98 1.03 -16.76
N ILE A 490 -15.65 1.08 -18.06
CA ILE A 490 -16.47 0.46 -19.12
C ILE A 490 -16.67 -1.04 -18.84
N ALA A 491 -15.63 -1.74 -18.41
CA ALA A 491 -15.72 -3.15 -18.04
C ALA A 491 -16.71 -3.40 -16.89
N ALA A 492 -16.73 -2.49 -15.90
CA ALA A 492 -17.69 -2.57 -14.80
C ALA A 492 -19.13 -2.31 -15.25
N GLU A 493 -19.37 -1.34 -16.14
CA GLU A 493 -20.68 -1.03 -16.72
C GLU A 493 -21.25 -2.21 -17.53
N HIS A 494 -20.38 -2.95 -18.24
CA HIS A 494 -20.76 -4.09 -19.06
C HIS A 494 -20.71 -5.44 -18.32
N ASP A 495 -20.41 -5.45 -17.01
CA ASP A 495 -20.17 -6.66 -16.19
C ASP A 495 -19.08 -7.58 -16.79
N TRP A 496 -18.09 -7.01 -17.45
CA TRP A 496 -16.96 -7.77 -17.98
C TRP A 496 -16.05 -8.23 -16.86
N ARG A 497 -15.50 -9.41 -17.05
CA ARG A 497 -14.47 -9.91 -16.15
C ARG A 497 -13.11 -9.40 -16.63
N VAL A 498 -12.40 -8.74 -15.72
CA VAL A 498 -11.05 -8.18 -15.95
C VAL A 498 -10.05 -8.97 -15.15
N GLY A 499 -8.84 -9.23 -15.68
CA GLY A 499 -7.91 -10.02 -14.92
C GLY A 499 -6.44 -10.00 -15.32
N VAL A 500 -5.64 -10.50 -14.39
CA VAL A 500 -4.18 -10.62 -14.47
C VAL A 500 -3.77 -12.09 -14.47
N ILE A 501 -3.00 -12.52 -15.47
CA ILE A 501 -2.52 -13.90 -15.64
C ILE A 501 -1.12 -14.05 -15.00
N ASP A 502 -1.07 -14.60 -13.79
CA ASP A 502 0.17 -14.77 -13.03
C ASP A 502 1.07 -15.90 -13.53
N ALA A 503 0.51 -16.90 -14.21
CA ALA A 503 1.26 -18.05 -14.71
C ALA A 503 2.16 -17.73 -15.91
N THR A 504 1.96 -16.59 -16.57
CA THR A 504 2.73 -16.14 -17.72
C THR A 504 3.37 -14.76 -17.49
N PRO A 505 4.18 -14.58 -16.42
CA PRO A 505 4.72 -13.28 -16.08
C PRO A 505 5.70 -12.79 -17.13
N ILE A 506 5.61 -11.50 -17.45
CA ILE A 506 6.46 -10.81 -18.42
C ILE A 506 7.46 -9.88 -17.73
N ARG A 507 8.46 -9.43 -18.49
CA ARG A 507 9.36 -8.36 -18.08
C ARG A 507 9.26 -7.18 -19.03
N HIS A 508 8.90 -6.03 -18.51
CA HIS A 508 8.96 -4.75 -19.20
C HIS A 508 10.30 -4.09 -18.87
N LEU A 509 11.08 -3.77 -19.88
CA LEU A 509 12.50 -3.44 -19.74
C LEU A 509 12.81 -1.97 -19.61
N GLN A 510 11.90 -1.08 -20.05
CA GLN A 510 12.06 0.36 -19.90
C GLN A 510 11.19 0.89 -18.77
N PRO A 511 11.65 1.93 -18.05
CA PRO A 511 10.81 2.64 -17.08
C PRO A 511 9.57 3.23 -17.72
N VAL A 512 8.49 3.31 -16.97
CA VAL A 512 7.28 4.04 -17.39
C VAL A 512 7.65 5.51 -17.64
N ALA A 513 7.12 6.11 -18.70
CA ALA A 513 7.40 7.48 -19.13
C ALA A 513 8.89 7.76 -19.47
N ALA A 514 9.67 6.74 -19.86
CA ALA A 514 11.07 6.94 -20.22
C ALA A 514 11.30 7.80 -21.47
N SER A 515 10.30 7.94 -22.34
CA SER A 515 10.42 8.59 -23.65
C SER A 515 9.61 9.87 -23.82
N TYR A 516 8.90 10.32 -22.77
CA TYR A 516 8.06 11.54 -22.81
C TYR A 516 7.94 12.20 -21.42
N PRO A 517 7.64 13.52 -21.34
CA PRO A 517 7.45 14.22 -20.07
C PRO A 517 6.22 13.69 -19.30
N ARG A 518 6.40 13.42 -18.02
CA ARG A 518 5.32 12.92 -17.15
C ARG A 518 4.17 13.92 -17.04
N ASP A 519 4.47 15.21 -16.92
CA ASP A 519 3.45 16.25 -16.74
C ASP A 519 2.57 16.38 -17.99
N ALA A 520 3.13 16.22 -19.19
CA ALA A 520 2.35 16.19 -20.42
C ALA A 520 1.40 14.97 -20.49
N ALA A 521 1.83 13.83 -19.98
CA ALA A 521 0.99 12.64 -19.91
C ALA A 521 -0.16 12.80 -18.88
N ILE A 522 0.09 13.47 -17.76
CA ILE A 522 -0.94 13.81 -16.78
C ILE A 522 -1.96 14.78 -17.39
N ALA A 523 -1.52 15.85 -18.02
CA ALA A 523 -2.41 16.82 -18.65
C ALA A 523 -3.27 16.20 -19.78
N GLU A 524 -2.69 15.29 -20.59
CA GLU A 524 -3.46 14.54 -21.59
C GLU A 524 -4.52 13.66 -20.93
N ALA A 525 -4.16 12.96 -19.84
CA ALA A 525 -5.07 12.08 -19.12
C ALA A 525 -6.21 12.85 -18.43
N GLU A 526 -5.92 13.99 -17.82
CA GLU A 526 -6.95 14.86 -17.21
C GLU A 526 -7.94 15.34 -18.26
N ALA A 527 -7.46 15.84 -19.39
CA ALA A 527 -8.32 16.25 -20.49
C ALA A 527 -9.13 15.08 -21.09
N PHE A 528 -8.55 13.89 -21.15
CA PHE A 528 -9.23 12.70 -21.62
C PHE A 528 -10.31 12.21 -20.65
N LEU A 529 -10.04 12.19 -19.35
CA LEU A 529 -10.95 11.69 -18.32
C LEU A 529 -12.05 12.69 -17.93
N ASP A 530 -11.93 13.95 -18.36
CA ASP A 530 -12.95 14.96 -18.10
C ASP A 530 -14.32 14.52 -18.63
N GLY A 531 -15.29 14.42 -17.73
CA GLY A 531 -16.64 13.94 -18.00
C GLY A 531 -16.78 12.44 -18.33
N ARG A 532 -15.71 11.63 -18.19
CA ARG A 532 -15.73 10.17 -18.39
C ARG A 532 -15.66 9.41 -17.07
N ALA A 533 -16.38 8.30 -16.98
CA ALA A 533 -16.23 7.37 -15.88
C ALA A 533 -14.83 6.72 -15.92
N TYR A 534 -14.22 6.57 -14.76
CA TYR A 534 -12.96 5.86 -14.58
C TYR A 534 -12.89 5.20 -13.19
N VAL A 535 -12.06 4.19 -13.03
CA VAL A 535 -11.78 3.59 -11.72
C VAL A 535 -10.67 4.37 -11.01
N THR A 536 -10.88 4.62 -9.74
CA THR A 536 -9.89 5.28 -8.88
C THR A 536 -8.73 4.33 -8.54
N ARG A 537 -7.64 4.88 -8.00
CA ARG A 537 -6.48 4.11 -7.53
C ARG A 537 -6.84 3.00 -6.56
N ASP A 538 -7.75 3.27 -5.64
CA ASP A 538 -8.14 2.33 -4.60
C ASP A 538 -8.96 1.18 -5.20
N GLU A 539 -9.89 1.48 -6.09
CA GLU A 539 -10.64 0.47 -6.84
C GLU A 539 -9.73 -0.36 -7.74
N ALA A 540 -8.78 0.28 -8.43
CA ALA A 540 -7.80 -0.40 -9.28
C ALA A 540 -6.91 -1.39 -8.50
N ALA A 541 -6.68 -1.16 -7.21
CA ALA A 541 -5.90 -2.03 -6.35
C ALA A 541 -6.64 -3.32 -5.93
N GLU A 542 -7.95 -3.39 -6.15
CA GLU A 542 -8.77 -4.52 -5.69
C GLU A 542 -8.51 -5.80 -6.46
N VAL A 543 -8.43 -6.91 -5.71
CA VAL A 543 -8.37 -8.28 -6.23
C VAL A 543 -9.62 -9.01 -5.77
N LEU A 544 -10.50 -9.31 -6.71
CA LEU A 544 -11.82 -9.88 -6.45
C LEU A 544 -11.78 -11.40 -6.27
N GLU A 545 -10.95 -12.10 -7.07
CA GLU A 545 -10.83 -13.56 -7.03
C GLU A 545 -9.38 -13.99 -7.31
N GLN A 546 -8.96 -15.14 -6.78
CA GLN A 546 -7.66 -15.75 -7.08
C GLN A 546 -7.83 -17.21 -7.47
N ARG A 547 -7.28 -17.60 -8.61
CA ARG A 547 -7.26 -18.96 -9.10
C ARG A 547 -5.88 -19.58 -8.92
N ARG A 548 -5.78 -20.68 -8.17
CA ARG A 548 -4.53 -21.40 -7.87
C ARG A 548 -4.39 -22.74 -8.60
N THR A 549 -5.49 -23.27 -9.08
CA THR A 549 -5.58 -24.55 -9.82
C THR A 549 -6.32 -24.36 -11.14
N LEU A 550 -6.11 -25.28 -12.11
CA LEU A 550 -6.84 -25.30 -13.38
C LEU A 550 -8.31 -25.67 -13.19
#